data_0ab6b16dbf6c368773ca195b47249aed
#
_entry.id   0ab6b16dbf6c368773ca195b47249aed
#
_cell.length_a   1.000
_cell.length_b   1.000
_cell.length_c   1.000
_cell.angle_alpha   90.00
_cell.angle_beta   90.00
_cell.angle_gamma   90.00
#
_symmetry.space_group_name_H-M   'P 1'
#
loop_
_entity.id
_entity.type
_entity.pdbx_description
1 polymer ?
#
loop_
_entity_poly.entity_id
_entity_poly.type
_entity_poly.pdbx_seq_one_letter_code
_entity_poly.pdbx_strand_id
1 'polypeptide(L)'
;MSFTKLSSLPHMARLLRHKKPVKITLFGSSSTEGVGASSIAASYAGVFEQTLRAAVPDKLEVINRGIGGQGAVQMHARLAQVLADKADLVIWQGGVNDPLTGVNLADFEQLTRDDLQALRENGADIALMDLQWCRLLDECPVAPAFQASVHALGRELEMPVFPRFDLMKQWSKTYGLGREDLSPDGIHMGDIGYRLLGEAVAKWVLELAEG
;
A
#
# COMPACT_ATOMS: atom_id res chain seq x y z
N MET A 1 6.05 -28.50 8.41
CA MET A 1 5.62 -27.06 8.42
C MET A 1 6.37 -26.39 7.29
N SER A 2 5.65 -26.08 6.21
CA SER A 2 6.25 -25.34 5.08
C SER A 2 6.37 -23.89 5.49
N PHE A 3 7.59 -23.43 5.72
CA PHE A 3 7.85 -22.00 5.83
C PHE A 3 7.56 -21.39 4.47
N THR A 4 6.46 -20.69 4.34
CA THR A 4 6.23 -19.82 3.19
C THR A 4 7.39 -18.85 3.18
N LYS A 5 8.26 -18.95 2.19
CA LYS A 5 9.39 -18.03 2.00
C LYS A 5 8.78 -16.63 1.92
N LEU A 6 9.09 -15.79 2.89
CA LEU A 6 8.68 -14.39 2.85
C LEU A 6 9.22 -13.80 1.55
N SER A 7 8.33 -13.24 0.73
CA SER A 7 8.74 -12.58 -0.50
C SER A 7 9.67 -11.43 -0.12
N SER A 8 10.89 -11.44 -0.61
CA SER A 8 11.86 -10.37 -0.38
C SER A 8 11.71 -9.27 -1.42
N LEU A 9 12.25 -8.10 -1.12
CA LEU A 9 12.40 -6.99 -2.06
C LEU A 9 13.85 -6.96 -2.56
N PRO A 10 14.25 -7.80 -3.54
CA PRO A 10 15.65 -8.05 -3.86
C PRO A 10 16.36 -6.85 -4.48
N HIS A 11 15.66 -6.02 -5.25
CA HIS A 11 16.22 -4.81 -5.82
C HIS A 11 16.50 -3.77 -4.73
N MET A 12 15.50 -3.53 -3.88
CA MET A 12 15.61 -2.65 -2.72
C MET A 12 16.73 -3.09 -1.78
N ALA A 13 16.79 -4.39 -1.43
CA ALA A 13 17.84 -4.98 -0.60
C ALA A 13 19.24 -4.70 -1.14
N ARG A 14 19.42 -4.84 -2.45
CA ARG A 14 20.70 -4.57 -3.12
C ARG A 14 21.08 -3.09 -3.01
N LEU A 15 20.12 -2.17 -3.25
CA LEU A 15 20.39 -0.73 -3.17
C LEU A 15 20.78 -0.29 -1.76
N LEU A 16 20.05 -0.76 -0.74
CA LEU A 16 20.35 -0.45 0.67
C LEU A 16 21.73 -0.98 1.07
N ARG A 17 22.06 -2.24 0.73
CA ARG A 17 23.36 -2.84 1.03
C ARG A 17 24.52 -2.05 0.43
N HIS A 18 24.35 -1.51 -0.76
CA HIS A 18 25.37 -0.73 -1.46
C HIS A 18 25.26 0.79 -1.24
N LYS A 19 24.40 1.23 -0.32
CA LYS A 19 24.14 2.64 0.01
C LYS A 19 23.87 3.49 -1.24
N LYS A 20 23.07 2.93 -2.15
CA LYS A 20 22.66 3.62 -3.38
C LYS A 20 21.40 4.46 -3.15
N PRO A 21 21.15 5.48 -3.98
CA PRO A 21 19.86 6.18 -3.98
C PRO A 21 18.71 5.20 -4.14
N VAL A 22 17.59 5.50 -3.48
CA VAL A 22 16.36 4.70 -3.52
C VAL A 22 15.20 5.61 -3.92
N LYS A 23 14.45 5.21 -4.93
CA LYS A 23 13.23 5.87 -5.36
C LYS A 23 12.04 4.96 -5.13
N ILE A 24 11.06 5.44 -4.38
CA ILE A 24 9.84 4.70 -4.04
C ILE A 24 8.64 5.46 -4.58
N THR A 25 7.77 4.79 -5.33
CA THR A 25 6.47 5.33 -5.73
C THR A 25 5.36 4.70 -4.90
N LEU A 26 4.55 5.53 -4.26
CA LEU A 26 3.31 5.13 -3.60
C LEU A 26 2.17 5.31 -4.60
N PHE A 27 1.64 4.21 -5.10
CA PHE A 27 0.61 4.18 -6.13
C PHE A 27 -0.72 3.71 -5.54
N GLY A 28 -1.71 4.60 -5.49
CA GLY A 28 -2.98 4.26 -4.84
C GLY A 28 -4.07 5.31 -4.94
N SER A 29 -5.06 5.17 -4.07
CA SER A 29 -6.24 6.03 -4.02
C SER A 29 -6.14 7.08 -2.89
N SER A 30 -7.26 7.44 -2.27
CA SER A 30 -7.37 8.48 -1.24
C SER A 30 -6.49 8.24 0.00
N SER A 31 -6.27 6.98 0.42
CA SER A 31 -5.34 6.69 1.51
C SER A 31 -3.91 7.07 1.15
N THR A 32 -3.51 6.83 -0.09
CA THR A 32 -2.18 7.18 -0.61
C THR A 32 -2.05 8.69 -0.83
N GLU A 33 -3.10 9.35 -1.32
CA GLU A 33 -3.16 10.81 -1.41
C GLU A 33 -3.02 11.48 -0.05
N GLY A 34 -3.59 10.87 1.00
CA GLY A 34 -3.58 11.39 2.37
C GLY A 34 -4.88 12.08 2.77
N VAL A 35 -6.01 11.72 2.12
CA VAL A 35 -7.33 12.24 2.51
C VAL A 35 -7.65 11.87 3.95
N GLY A 36 -8.09 12.85 4.74
CA GLY A 36 -8.35 12.69 6.18
C GLY A 36 -7.17 13.06 7.08
N ALA A 37 -5.97 13.23 6.53
CA ALA A 37 -4.84 13.76 7.29
C ALA A 37 -4.92 15.28 7.47
N SER A 38 -4.48 15.80 8.62
CA SER A 38 -4.44 17.25 8.90
C SER A 38 -3.39 18.00 8.06
N SER A 39 -2.41 17.28 7.52
CA SER A 39 -1.36 17.81 6.65
C SER A 39 -0.72 16.68 5.83
N ILE A 40 0.03 17.05 4.78
CA ILE A 40 0.82 16.09 3.99
C ILE A 40 1.79 15.30 4.89
N ALA A 41 2.43 15.97 5.85
CA ALA A 41 3.36 15.34 6.78
C ALA A 41 2.68 14.34 7.74
N ALA A 42 1.39 14.53 8.04
CA ALA A 42 0.58 13.65 8.89
C ALA A 42 -0.07 12.49 8.10
N SER A 43 -0.05 12.53 6.76
CA SER A 43 -0.52 11.40 5.94
C SER A 43 0.40 10.18 6.08
N TYR A 44 -0.11 8.98 5.74
CA TYR A 44 0.74 7.80 5.80
C TYR A 44 1.99 7.95 4.90
N ALA A 45 1.84 8.59 3.75
CA ALA A 45 2.96 8.83 2.83
C ALA A 45 4.04 9.72 3.46
N GLY A 46 3.63 10.80 4.13
CA GLY A 46 4.55 11.70 4.84
C GLY A 46 5.25 11.00 6.02
N VAL A 47 4.49 10.27 6.83
CA VAL A 47 5.05 9.50 7.96
C VAL A 47 5.97 8.37 7.48
N PHE A 48 5.58 7.65 6.43
CA PHE A 48 6.41 6.62 5.79
C PHE A 48 7.75 7.20 5.33
N GLU A 49 7.72 8.31 4.58
CA GLU A 49 8.93 8.96 4.10
C GLU A 49 9.83 9.41 5.26
N GLN A 50 9.26 10.06 6.27
CA GLN A 50 10.01 10.53 7.44
C GLN A 50 10.65 9.36 8.20
N THR A 51 9.92 8.27 8.40
CA THR A 51 10.40 7.07 9.10
C THR A 51 11.52 6.40 8.31
N LEU A 52 11.35 6.29 6.99
CA LEU A 52 12.36 5.67 6.13
C LEU A 52 13.63 6.51 6.04
N ARG A 53 13.53 7.85 6.01
CA ARG A 53 14.69 8.76 6.00
C ARG A 53 15.56 8.60 7.23
N ALA A 54 15.00 8.24 8.37
CA ALA A 54 15.78 7.96 9.59
C ALA A 54 16.69 6.73 9.42
N ALA A 55 16.28 5.74 8.61
CA ALA A 55 17.03 4.52 8.34
C ALA A 55 17.90 4.62 7.07
N VAL A 56 17.48 5.45 6.08
CA VAL A 56 18.14 5.62 4.76
C VAL A 56 18.39 7.11 4.52
N PRO A 57 19.36 7.74 5.20
CA PRO A 57 19.42 9.20 5.31
C PRO A 57 19.77 9.95 4.02
N ASP A 58 20.58 9.38 3.11
CA ASP A 58 21.27 10.26 2.18
C ASP A 58 20.68 10.35 0.76
N LYS A 59 19.76 9.48 0.35
CA LYS A 59 19.27 9.47 -1.05
C LYS A 59 17.92 8.77 -1.20
N LEU A 60 16.94 9.15 -0.41
CA LEU A 60 15.56 8.67 -0.55
C LEU A 60 14.72 9.69 -1.33
N GLU A 61 14.07 9.25 -2.39
CA GLU A 61 13.02 9.96 -3.10
C GLU A 61 11.71 9.17 -2.94
N VAL A 62 10.66 9.81 -2.40
CA VAL A 62 9.33 9.22 -2.31
C VAL A 62 8.38 10.02 -3.20
N ILE A 63 7.78 9.37 -4.17
CA ILE A 63 6.80 9.97 -5.09
C ILE A 63 5.41 9.48 -4.69
N ASN A 64 4.55 10.42 -4.31
CA ASN A 64 3.15 10.11 -4.01
C ASN A 64 2.31 10.23 -5.29
N ARG A 65 1.77 9.09 -5.74
CA ARG A 65 0.83 8.95 -6.87
C ARG A 65 -0.57 8.54 -6.37
N GLY A 66 -0.98 9.01 -5.20
CA GLY A 66 -2.34 8.84 -4.69
C GLY A 66 -3.30 9.81 -5.35
N ILE A 67 -4.49 9.32 -5.75
CA ILE A 67 -5.61 10.14 -6.23
C ILE A 67 -6.91 9.58 -5.65
N GLY A 68 -7.63 10.42 -4.90
CA GLY A 68 -8.85 10.05 -4.19
C GLY A 68 -9.96 9.52 -5.10
N GLY A 69 -10.74 8.59 -4.58
CA GLY A 69 -11.89 8.01 -5.28
C GLY A 69 -11.58 7.03 -6.41
N GLN A 70 -10.30 6.82 -6.75
CA GLN A 70 -9.93 5.93 -7.84
C GLN A 70 -9.99 4.45 -7.44
N GLY A 71 -10.57 3.63 -8.33
CA GLY A 71 -10.46 2.18 -8.35
C GLY A 71 -9.50 1.69 -9.42
N ALA A 72 -9.48 0.38 -9.68
CA ALA A 72 -8.56 -0.26 -10.62
C ALA A 72 -8.62 0.34 -12.02
N VAL A 73 -9.81 0.67 -12.53
CA VAL A 73 -9.99 1.23 -13.88
C VAL A 73 -9.24 2.56 -14.05
N GLN A 74 -9.40 3.48 -13.08
CA GLN A 74 -8.75 4.79 -13.13
C GLN A 74 -7.24 4.69 -12.85
N MET A 75 -6.84 3.78 -11.95
CA MET A 75 -5.43 3.52 -11.66
C MET A 75 -4.73 2.97 -12.91
N HIS A 76 -5.33 1.99 -13.59
CA HIS A 76 -4.85 1.44 -14.84
C HIS A 76 -4.68 2.53 -15.92
N ALA A 77 -5.66 3.41 -16.08
CA ALA A 77 -5.62 4.48 -17.09
C ALA A 77 -4.43 5.44 -16.92
N ARG A 78 -3.83 5.53 -15.73
CA ARG A 78 -2.66 6.39 -15.43
C ARG A 78 -1.37 5.62 -15.12
N LEU A 79 -1.36 4.31 -15.34
CA LEU A 79 -0.19 3.47 -15.10
C LEU A 79 1.09 4.01 -15.77
N ALA A 80 0.97 4.55 -16.98
CA ALA A 80 2.09 5.14 -17.69
C ALA A 80 2.85 6.23 -16.92
N GLN A 81 2.16 6.99 -16.06
CA GLN A 81 2.78 7.99 -15.20
C GLN A 81 3.65 7.35 -14.13
N VAL A 82 3.19 6.22 -13.56
CA VAL A 82 3.94 5.46 -12.54
C VAL A 82 5.15 4.76 -13.16
N LEU A 83 4.98 4.20 -14.35
CA LEU A 83 6.09 3.61 -15.11
C LEU A 83 7.19 4.63 -15.45
N ALA A 84 6.79 5.88 -15.72
CA ALA A 84 7.73 6.98 -16.02
C ALA A 84 8.55 7.41 -14.80
N ASP A 85 8.12 7.14 -13.57
CA ASP A 85 8.86 7.44 -12.35
C ASP A 85 10.17 6.64 -12.25
N LYS A 86 10.24 5.47 -12.90
CA LYS A 86 11.39 4.56 -12.80
C LYS A 86 11.75 4.24 -11.35
N ALA A 87 10.74 3.92 -10.56
CA ALA A 87 10.91 3.60 -9.15
C ALA A 87 11.66 2.27 -8.94
N ASP A 88 12.39 2.20 -7.84
CA ASP A 88 13.03 0.96 -7.38
C ASP A 88 12.06 0.07 -6.60
N LEU A 89 11.08 0.69 -5.95
CA LEU A 89 9.97 0.03 -5.25
C LEU A 89 8.66 0.77 -5.57
N VAL A 90 7.62 0.01 -5.88
CA VAL A 90 6.25 0.53 -5.94
C VAL A 90 5.42 -0.11 -4.82
N ILE A 91 4.81 0.71 -3.96
CA ILE A 91 3.79 0.25 -3.02
C ILE A 91 2.44 0.52 -3.66
N TRP A 92 1.77 -0.55 -4.07
CA TRP A 92 0.44 -0.50 -4.69
C TRP A 92 -0.65 -0.61 -3.61
N GLN A 93 -1.60 0.35 -3.61
CA GLN A 93 -2.74 0.38 -2.69
C GLN A 93 -4.03 0.58 -3.49
N GLY A 94 -4.85 -0.46 -3.59
CA GLY A 94 -6.13 -0.44 -4.32
C GLY A 94 -7.16 -1.38 -3.71
N GLY A 95 -8.29 -1.55 -4.41
CA GLY A 95 -9.35 -2.48 -4.04
C GLY A 95 -10.35 -1.95 -3.00
N VAL A 96 -10.23 -0.70 -2.55
CA VAL A 96 -11.15 -0.10 -1.56
C VAL A 96 -12.37 0.49 -2.24
N ASN A 97 -12.18 1.26 -3.32
CA ASN A 97 -13.27 1.93 -4.02
C ASN A 97 -14.03 0.98 -4.94
N ASP A 98 -13.38 -0.04 -5.44
CA ASP A 98 -13.94 -0.95 -6.44
C ASP A 98 -15.24 -1.64 -5.97
N PRO A 99 -15.30 -2.29 -4.77
CA PRO A 99 -16.54 -2.87 -4.26
C PRO A 99 -17.61 -1.82 -3.95
N LEU A 100 -17.20 -0.60 -3.54
CA LEU A 100 -18.12 0.48 -3.19
C LEU A 100 -18.75 1.15 -4.43
N THR A 101 -18.07 1.07 -5.57
CA THR A 101 -18.54 1.67 -6.84
C THR A 101 -19.10 0.64 -7.83
N GLY A 102 -19.18 -0.64 -7.41
CA GLY A 102 -19.77 -1.70 -8.21
C GLY A 102 -18.88 -2.20 -9.35
N VAL A 103 -17.56 -2.05 -9.25
CA VAL A 103 -16.62 -2.66 -10.20
C VAL A 103 -16.74 -4.18 -10.11
N ASN A 104 -16.74 -4.87 -11.24
CA ASN A 104 -16.74 -6.32 -11.27
C ASN A 104 -15.42 -6.86 -10.74
N LEU A 105 -15.48 -7.92 -9.90
CA LEU A 105 -14.29 -8.51 -9.29
C LEU A 105 -13.29 -9.03 -10.33
N ALA A 106 -13.77 -9.66 -11.41
CA ALA A 106 -12.88 -10.18 -12.45
C ALA A 106 -12.16 -9.06 -13.22
N ASP A 107 -12.83 -7.95 -13.47
CA ASP A 107 -12.22 -6.77 -14.09
C ASP A 107 -11.16 -6.15 -13.16
N PHE A 108 -11.48 -6.04 -11.86
CA PHE A 108 -10.51 -5.61 -10.84
C PHE A 108 -9.26 -6.49 -10.81
N GLU A 109 -9.45 -7.81 -10.80
CA GLU A 109 -8.35 -8.78 -10.79
C GLU A 109 -7.48 -8.68 -12.04
N GLN A 110 -8.12 -8.58 -13.22
CA GLN A 110 -7.39 -8.51 -14.48
C GLN A 110 -6.57 -7.21 -14.59
N LEU A 111 -7.20 -6.06 -14.36
CA LEU A 111 -6.53 -4.76 -14.43
C LEU A 111 -5.40 -4.65 -13.41
N THR A 112 -5.64 -5.12 -12.17
CA THR A 112 -4.62 -5.11 -11.13
C THR A 112 -3.44 -6.02 -11.49
N ARG A 113 -3.70 -7.23 -12.02
CA ARG A 113 -2.65 -8.16 -12.48
C ARG A 113 -1.80 -7.54 -13.57
N ASP A 114 -2.43 -6.93 -14.57
CA ASP A 114 -1.74 -6.31 -15.68
C ASP A 114 -0.84 -5.15 -15.21
N ASP A 115 -1.36 -4.30 -14.30
CA ASP A 115 -0.59 -3.20 -13.72
C ASP A 115 0.62 -3.70 -12.93
N LEU A 116 0.44 -4.69 -12.06
CA LEU A 116 1.51 -5.25 -11.22
C LEU A 116 2.60 -5.92 -12.08
N GLN A 117 2.21 -6.62 -13.15
CA GLN A 117 3.15 -7.24 -14.08
C GLN A 117 3.96 -6.16 -14.84
N ALA A 118 3.29 -5.14 -15.38
CA ALA A 118 3.95 -4.06 -16.09
C ALA A 118 4.93 -3.28 -15.19
N LEU A 119 4.56 -3.02 -13.94
CA LEU A 119 5.45 -2.37 -12.96
C LEU A 119 6.68 -3.22 -12.66
N ARG A 120 6.53 -4.53 -12.50
CA ARG A 120 7.66 -5.47 -12.29
C ARG A 120 8.56 -5.54 -13.54
N GLU A 121 7.98 -5.62 -14.72
CA GLU A 121 8.73 -5.62 -15.99
C GLU A 121 9.50 -4.30 -16.19
N ASN A 122 9.01 -3.20 -15.63
CA ASN A 122 9.71 -1.92 -15.61
C ASN A 122 10.91 -1.89 -14.64
N GLY A 123 11.14 -2.95 -13.87
CA GLY A 123 12.31 -3.18 -13.02
C GLY A 123 12.13 -2.83 -11.53
N ALA A 124 10.94 -2.48 -11.10
CA ALA A 124 10.65 -2.20 -9.69
C ALA A 124 10.40 -3.49 -8.89
N ASP A 125 10.81 -3.50 -7.62
CA ASP A 125 10.17 -4.37 -6.63
C ASP A 125 8.74 -3.89 -6.38
N ILE A 126 7.80 -4.81 -6.14
CA ILE A 126 6.40 -4.48 -5.91
C ILE A 126 5.97 -5.01 -4.53
N ALA A 127 5.31 -4.15 -3.78
CA ALA A 127 4.65 -4.49 -2.53
C ALA A 127 3.18 -4.04 -2.59
N LEU A 128 2.27 -4.92 -2.22
CA LEU A 128 0.84 -4.61 -2.17
C LEU A 128 0.46 -4.20 -0.75
N MET A 129 -0.55 -3.36 -0.64
CA MET A 129 -1.23 -3.05 0.62
C MET A 129 -2.68 -3.50 0.51
N ASP A 130 -3.16 -4.35 1.41
CA ASP A 130 -4.54 -4.79 1.42
C ASP A 130 -5.51 -3.69 1.90
N LEU A 131 -6.80 -4.00 1.95
CA LEU A 131 -7.86 -3.05 2.26
C LEU A 131 -7.78 -2.60 3.73
N GLN A 132 -8.32 -1.42 4.04
CA GLN A 132 -8.44 -0.96 5.41
C GLN A 132 -9.64 -1.60 6.14
N TRP A 133 -9.54 -1.72 7.45
CA TRP A 133 -10.67 -2.02 8.31
C TRP A 133 -11.42 -0.73 8.62
N CYS A 134 -12.59 -0.55 7.98
CA CYS A 134 -13.40 0.64 8.12
C CYS A 134 -14.89 0.31 7.97
N ARG A 135 -15.77 1.22 8.42
CA ARG A 135 -17.21 1.01 8.45
C ARG A 135 -17.80 0.72 7.07
N LEU A 136 -17.45 1.51 6.06
CA LEU A 136 -18.04 1.35 4.72
C LEU A 136 -17.69 0.01 4.06
N LEU A 137 -16.50 -0.55 4.33
CA LEU A 137 -16.14 -1.88 3.82
C LEU A 137 -16.79 -3.01 4.64
N ASP A 138 -16.96 -2.85 5.96
CA ASP A 138 -17.68 -3.81 6.78
C ASP A 138 -19.17 -3.90 6.40
N GLU A 139 -19.77 -2.79 5.94
CA GLU A 139 -21.14 -2.71 5.45
C GLU A 139 -21.29 -3.16 3.98
N CYS A 140 -20.18 -3.40 3.26
CA CYS A 140 -20.17 -3.82 1.87
C CYS A 140 -20.01 -5.35 1.73
N PRO A 141 -21.06 -6.10 1.37
CA PRO A 141 -21.03 -7.57 1.38
C PRO A 141 -19.99 -8.19 0.44
N VAL A 142 -19.58 -7.47 -0.61
CA VAL A 142 -18.62 -7.97 -1.60
C VAL A 142 -17.17 -7.58 -1.28
N ALA A 143 -16.93 -6.64 -0.36
CA ALA A 143 -15.59 -6.18 -0.02
C ALA A 143 -14.62 -7.32 0.43
N PRO A 144 -15.05 -8.35 1.17
CA PRO A 144 -14.18 -9.48 1.51
C PRO A 144 -13.61 -10.23 0.30
N ALA A 145 -14.34 -10.26 -0.82
CA ALA A 145 -13.85 -10.90 -2.04
C ALA A 145 -12.69 -10.09 -2.67
N PHE A 146 -12.77 -8.76 -2.67
CA PHE A 146 -11.70 -7.89 -3.15
C PHE A 146 -10.45 -8.00 -2.27
N GLN A 147 -10.62 -8.06 -0.94
CA GLN A 147 -9.50 -8.29 -0.04
C GLN A 147 -8.83 -9.64 -0.30
N ALA A 148 -9.61 -10.71 -0.43
CA ALA A 148 -9.10 -12.04 -0.74
C ALA A 148 -8.36 -12.06 -2.09
N SER A 149 -8.84 -11.28 -3.07
CA SER A 149 -8.24 -11.15 -4.39
C SER A 149 -6.87 -10.46 -4.34
N VAL A 150 -6.70 -9.38 -3.56
CA VAL A 150 -5.38 -8.75 -3.36
C VAL A 150 -4.37 -9.76 -2.81
N HIS A 151 -4.77 -10.55 -1.81
CA HIS A 151 -3.90 -11.61 -1.26
C HIS A 151 -3.65 -12.75 -2.26
N ALA A 152 -4.63 -13.09 -3.10
CA ALA A 152 -4.46 -14.10 -4.15
C ALA A 152 -3.46 -13.64 -5.21
N LEU A 153 -3.57 -12.39 -5.68
CA LEU A 153 -2.64 -11.78 -6.62
C LEU A 153 -1.21 -11.70 -6.05
N GLY A 154 -1.09 -11.30 -4.77
CA GLY A 154 0.21 -11.30 -4.09
C GLY A 154 0.87 -12.68 -4.07
N ARG A 155 0.11 -13.75 -3.81
CA ARG A 155 0.63 -15.14 -3.88
C ARG A 155 0.95 -15.58 -5.30
N GLU A 156 0.06 -15.32 -6.25
CA GLU A 156 0.21 -15.67 -7.67
C GLU A 156 1.46 -15.04 -8.27
N LEU A 157 1.67 -13.77 -7.97
CA LEU A 157 2.78 -12.98 -8.52
C LEU A 157 4.02 -12.99 -7.61
N GLU A 158 4.01 -13.73 -6.51
CA GLU A 158 5.11 -13.77 -5.52
C GLU A 158 5.50 -12.37 -5.01
N MET A 159 4.49 -11.52 -4.78
CA MET A 159 4.64 -10.16 -4.25
C MET A 159 4.19 -10.09 -2.79
N PRO A 160 4.92 -9.41 -1.90
CA PRO A 160 4.51 -9.26 -0.50
C PRO A 160 3.26 -8.39 -0.37
N VAL A 161 2.38 -8.78 0.55
CA VAL A 161 1.15 -8.03 0.87
C VAL A 161 1.23 -7.54 2.31
N PHE A 162 1.18 -6.22 2.49
CA PHE A 162 1.09 -5.58 3.80
C PHE A 162 -0.32 -5.78 4.37
N PRO A 163 -0.48 -6.44 5.53
CA PRO A 163 -1.78 -6.85 6.06
C PRO A 163 -2.43 -5.70 6.85
N ARG A 164 -2.78 -4.59 6.17
CA ARG A 164 -3.34 -3.39 6.80
C ARG A 164 -4.62 -3.68 7.58
N PHE A 165 -5.52 -4.48 7.02
CA PHE A 165 -6.80 -4.82 7.64
C PHE A 165 -6.62 -5.44 9.03
N ASP A 166 -5.78 -6.48 9.11
CA ASP A 166 -5.53 -7.18 10.36
C ASP A 166 -4.74 -6.32 11.36
N LEU A 167 -3.78 -5.54 10.88
CA LEU A 167 -3.03 -4.61 11.72
C LEU A 167 -3.92 -3.52 12.32
N MET A 168 -4.86 -2.95 11.56
CA MET A 168 -5.81 -1.97 12.10
C MET A 168 -6.67 -2.57 13.21
N LYS A 169 -7.14 -3.81 13.07
CA LYS A 169 -7.85 -4.53 14.13
C LYS A 169 -6.96 -4.81 15.35
N GLN A 170 -5.68 -5.10 15.11
CA GLN A 170 -4.71 -5.28 16.19
C GLN A 170 -4.43 -3.97 16.92
N TRP A 171 -4.25 -2.85 16.21
CA TRP A 171 -4.05 -1.52 16.80
C TRP A 171 -5.27 -1.11 17.64
N SER A 172 -6.47 -1.35 17.14
CA SER A 172 -7.70 -1.14 17.91
C SER A 172 -7.64 -1.83 19.27
N LYS A 173 -7.28 -3.11 19.30
CA LYS A 173 -7.17 -3.88 20.53
C LYS A 173 -6.01 -3.41 21.43
N THR A 174 -4.85 -3.14 20.82
CA THR A 174 -3.61 -2.82 21.56
C THR A 174 -3.68 -1.44 22.20
N TYR A 175 -4.28 -0.47 21.51
CA TYR A 175 -4.32 0.94 21.96
C TYR A 175 -5.69 1.37 22.49
N GLY A 176 -6.68 0.47 22.52
CA GLY A 176 -8.03 0.80 22.96
C GLY A 176 -8.76 1.78 22.03
N LEU A 177 -8.40 1.81 20.74
CA LEU A 177 -8.99 2.69 19.75
C LEU A 177 -10.21 2.03 19.09
N GLY A 178 -11.29 2.76 18.94
CA GLY A 178 -12.40 2.34 18.09
C GLY A 178 -12.02 2.36 16.59
N ARG A 179 -12.82 1.69 15.77
CA ARG A 179 -12.65 1.75 14.32
C ARG A 179 -12.76 3.19 13.79
N GLU A 180 -13.70 3.95 14.35
CA GLU A 180 -13.97 5.34 14.02
C GLU A 180 -12.86 6.29 14.52
N ASP A 181 -12.08 5.92 15.54
CA ASP A 181 -10.89 6.67 15.95
C ASP A 181 -9.77 6.53 14.91
N LEU A 182 -9.71 5.38 14.23
CA LEU A 182 -8.77 5.14 13.13
C LEU A 182 -9.25 5.73 11.79
N SER A 183 -10.58 5.68 11.54
CA SER A 183 -11.21 6.14 10.30
C SER A 183 -12.48 6.96 10.60
N PRO A 184 -12.33 8.25 10.96
CA PRO A 184 -13.43 9.06 11.52
C PRO A 184 -14.64 9.27 10.61
N ASP A 185 -14.45 9.34 9.31
CA ASP A 185 -15.54 9.48 8.33
C ASP A 185 -16.12 8.12 7.87
N GLY A 186 -15.57 7.03 8.40
CA GLY A 186 -15.98 5.66 8.08
C GLY A 186 -15.24 5.01 6.92
N ILE A 187 -14.28 5.73 6.29
CA ILE A 187 -13.41 5.18 5.25
C ILE A 187 -11.97 5.72 5.36
N HIS A 188 -11.77 7.04 5.50
CA HIS A 188 -10.44 7.63 5.52
C HIS A 188 -9.85 7.63 6.95
N MET A 189 -8.57 7.30 7.03
CA MET A 189 -7.86 7.35 8.29
C MET A 189 -7.60 8.80 8.71
N GLY A 190 -7.65 9.06 10.03
CA GLY A 190 -7.15 10.30 10.61
C GLY A 190 -5.65 10.21 10.93
N ASP A 191 -5.09 11.28 11.51
CA ASP A 191 -3.64 11.38 11.81
C ASP A 191 -3.12 10.22 12.66
N ILE A 192 -3.89 9.75 13.66
CA ILE A 192 -3.49 8.61 14.50
C ILE A 192 -3.33 7.35 13.65
N GLY A 193 -4.32 7.05 12.82
CA GLY A 193 -4.30 5.89 11.95
C GLY A 193 -3.16 5.98 10.91
N TYR A 194 -2.98 7.14 10.30
CA TYR A 194 -1.92 7.35 9.31
C TYR A 194 -0.52 7.28 9.91
N ARG A 195 -0.33 7.76 11.15
CA ARG A 195 0.94 7.60 11.84
C ARG A 195 1.27 6.12 12.06
N LEU A 196 0.34 5.35 12.60
CA LEU A 196 0.51 3.91 12.80
C LEU A 196 0.79 3.18 11.47
N LEU A 197 0.07 3.56 10.40
CA LEU A 197 0.23 2.96 9.07
C LEU A 197 1.61 3.28 8.48
N GLY A 198 2.00 4.56 8.46
CA GLY A 198 3.27 5.00 7.87
C GLY A 198 4.48 4.37 8.56
N GLU A 199 4.49 4.37 9.92
CA GLU A 199 5.53 3.72 10.71
C GLU A 199 5.61 2.20 10.43
N ALA A 200 4.45 1.53 10.39
CA ALA A 200 4.38 0.09 10.17
C ALA A 200 4.82 -0.32 8.75
N VAL A 201 4.39 0.42 7.72
CA VAL A 201 4.79 0.15 6.33
C VAL A 201 6.29 0.39 6.14
N ALA A 202 6.85 1.46 6.70
CA ALA A 202 8.28 1.73 6.62
C ALA A 202 9.12 0.63 7.27
N LYS A 203 8.74 0.20 8.47
CA LYS A 203 9.39 -0.91 9.17
C LYS A 203 9.31 -2.21 8.36
N TRP A 204 8.11 -2.54 7.86
CA TRP A 204 7.90 -3.74 7.08
C TRP A 204 8.72 -3.78 5.79
N VAL A 205 8.85 -2.64 5.07
CA VAL A 205 9.69 -2.54 3.87
C VAL A 205 11.16 -2.78 4.20
N LEU A 206 11.66 -2.23 5.31
CA LEU A 206 13.04 -2.47 5.76
C LEU A 206 13.27 -3.94 6.12
N GLU A 207 12.36 -4.56 6.87
CA GLU A 207 12.43 -5.98 7.22
C GLU A 207 12.46 -6.90 5.99
N LEU A 208 11.65 -6.61 4.96
CA LEU A 208 11.65 -7.35 3.71
C LEU A 208 12.94 -7.17 2.90
N ALA A 209 13.57 -6.01 3.01
CA ALA A 209 14.81 -5.70 2.32
C ALA A 209 16.05 -6.24 3.06
N GLU A 210 15.97 -6.50 4.36
CA GLU A 210 17.06 -7.11 5.14
C GLU A 210 17.13 -8.64 4.93
N GLY A 211 15.99 -9.29 4.59
CA GLY A 211 15.89 -10.74 4.29
C GLY A 211 15.77 -11.57 5.52
#